data_3387cb4c2f052b51345a7e5c256f5da6
#
_entry.id   3387cb4c2f052b51345a7e5c256f5da6
#
_cell.length_a   1.000
_cell.length_b   1.000
_cell.length_c   1.000
_cell.angle_alpha   90.00
_cell.angle_beta   90.00
_cell.angle_gamma   90.00
#
_symmetry.space_group_name_H-M   'P 1'
#
loop_
_entity.id
_entity.type
_entity.pdbx_description
1 polymer ?
#
loop_
_entity_poly.entity_id
_entity_poly.type
_entity_poly.pdbx_seq_one_letter_code
_entity_poly.pdbx_strand_id
1 'polypeptide(L)'
;MAQILLHGKLHTTNSQYLRSIGCIPEGMDPTSSKRRNGGWRSSQAAIIPNFHLPMRSLEVKNRTSTEDIKSLRLITAIKTPYLPDGRFDLEAYDDLVNMQIEHGAEGVIVGGTTGEGQLMSWDEHITLIGHTVNCFGASIKVIGNTGSNSTREAIRATEQGFAVGMHAALHINPYYGKTSLEGLVAHFGSVLPMGPSILYNAPTRTGQDIPPRVIHTVSQSPNLAGVKECVGHDRVEQYTKNGIVVWSGNDDLCHDSRWSHGATGVVSVASNLIPGLMRQLMFEGENPSLNARLMPLIEWLFHEPNPIGLNTALAQLGVVRPVFRLPHVQLPLAKRVEFVNLVKEIGRENFVGEKDVQVLDDDDFILVGRY
;
A
#
# COMPACT_ATOMS: atom_id res chain seq x y z
N MET A 1 6.57 3.52 -47.69
CA MET A 1 5.72 2.33 -47.93
C MET A 1 6.18 1.22 -47.01
N ALA A 2 5.43 0.97 -45.97
CA ALA A 2 5.25 -0.32 -45.29
C ALA A 2 4.26 -0.12 -44.15
N GLN A 3 2.99 -0.46 -44.41
CA GLN A 3 1.96 -0.62 -43.40
C GLN A 3 2.29 -1.89 -42.60
N ILE A 4 2.32 -1.79 -41.27
CA ILE A 4 2.29 -2.96 -40.38
C ILE A 4 0.96 -2.92 -39.63
N LEU A 5 0.12 -3.87 -39.98
CA LEU A 5 -1.12 -4.25 -39.30
C LEU A 5 -0.80 -4.77 -37.89
N LEU A 6 -1.35 -4.11 -36.86
CA LEU A 6 -1.46 -4.65 -35.52
C LEU A 6 -2.93 -4.98 -35.28
N HIS A 7 -3.30 -6.25 -35.41
CA HIS A 7 -4.58 -6.79 -34.95
C HIS A 7 -4.40 -7.55 -33.63
N GLY A 8 -5.11 -7.08 -32.64
CA GLY A 8 -5.64 -7.61 -31.44
C GLY A 8 -5.54 -9.09 -31.08
N LYS A 9 -5.08 -9.31 -29.85
CA LYS A 9 -5.49 -10.40 -28.94
C LYS A 9 -5.07 -10.01 -27.51
N LEU A 10 -5.91 -9.26 -26.81
CA LEU A 10 -5.70 -8.95 -25.37
C LEU A 10 -7.03 -8.67 -24.68
N HIS A 11 -7.96 -9.64 -24.63
CA HIS A 11 -9.20 -9.48 -23.83
C HIS A 11 -9.81 -10.75 -23.22
N THR A 12 -9.13 -11.91 -23.27
CA THR A 12 -9.78 -13.15 -22.82
C THR A 12 -9.23 -13.75 -21.53
N THR A 13 -8.10 -13.32 -21.02
CA THR A 13 -7.46 -13.94 -19.84
C THR A 13 -7.94 -13.41 -18.50
N ASN A 14 -8.30 -12.13 -18.41
CA ASN A 14 -8.75 -11.54 -17.13
C ASN A 14 -10.18 -11.98 -16.71
N SER A 15 -11.07 -12.22 -17.66
CA SER A 15 -12.44 -12.64 -17.36
C SER A 15 -12.53 -14.07 -16.81
N GLN A 16 -11.65 -14.97 -17.24
CA GLN A 16 -11.64 -16.34 -16.75
C GLN A 16 -11.04 -16.45 -15.33
N TYR A 17 -10.02 -15.64 -15.02
CA TYR A 17 -9.42 -15.58 -13.69
C TYR A 17 -10.38 -15.02 -12.64
N LEU A 18 -11.09 -13.93 -12.96
CA LEU A 18 -12.09 -13.33 -12.06
C LEU A 18 -13.28 -14.25 -11.80
N ARG A 19 -13.59 -15.20 -12.70
CA ARG A 19 -14.60 -16.25 -12.50
C ARG A 19 -14.10 -17.37 -11.57
N SER A 20 -12.82 -17.73 -11.66
CA SER A 20 -12.25 -18.80 -10.84
C SER A 20 -12.14 -18.45 -9.35
N ILE A 21 -12.09 -17.14 -9.02
CA ILE A 21 -12.03 -16.63 -7.64
C ILE A 21 -13.39 -16.13 -7.10
N GLY A 22 -14.49 -16.45 -7.79
CA GLY A 22 -15.84 -16.13 -7.30
C GLY A 22 -16.27 -14.65 -7.34
N CYS A 23 -15.51 -13.80 -8.03
CA CYS A 23 -15.77 -12.36 -8.10
C CYS A 23 -16.81 -11.93 -9.16
N ILE A 24 -17.31 -12.84 -10.01
CA ILE A 24 -18.37 -12.55 -11.00
C ILE A 24 -19.45 -13.63 -10.90
N PRO A 25 -20.75 -13.27 -10.73
CA PRO A 25 -21.85 -14.24 -10.73
C PRO A 25 -21.98 -14.96 -12.07
N GLU A 26 -22.27 -16.26 -12.06
CA GLU A 26 -22.58 -17.04 -13.26
C GLU A 26 -23.84 -16.45 -13.94
N GLY A 27 -23.72 -16.06 -15.21
CA GLY A 27 -24.86 -15.64 -16.03
C GLY A 27 -24.70 -14.38 -16.89
N MET A 28 -23.60 -13.63 -16.83
CA MET A 28 -23.37 -12.49 -17.72
C MET A 28 -22.43 -12.84 -18.88
N ASP A 29 -22.99 -12.79 -20.10
CA ASP A 29 -22.24 -12.96 -21.36
C ASP A 29 -21.84 -11.56 -21.91
N PRO A 30 -20.52 -11.25 -22.00
CA PRO A 30 -20.04 -9.94 -22.45
C PRO A 30 -19.97 -9.77 -23.98
N THR A 31 -20.47 -10.69 -24.79
CA THR A 31 -20.23 -10.69 -26.25
C THR A 31 -21.41 -10.26 -27.13
N SER A 32 -22.54 -9.74 -26.60
CA SER A 32 -23.66 -9.33 -27.41
C SER A 32 -23.70 -7.82 -27.70
N SER A 33 -22.81 -7.33 -28.58
CA SER A 33 -23.01 -6.05 -29.27
C SER A 33 -23.13 -6.26 -30.76
N LYS A 34 -24.36 -6.37 -31.25
CA LYS A 34 -24.66 -6.30 -32.69
C LYS A 34 -24.44 -4.87 -33.21
N ARG A 35 -23.49 -4.72 -34.13
CA ARG A 35 -23.33 -3.51 -34.95
C ARG A 35 -24.58 -3.27 -35.81
N ARG A 36 -25.14 -2.08 -35.72
CA ARG A 36 -25.99 -1.52 -36.80
C ARG A 36 -25.37 -0.20 -37.24
N ASN A 37 -25.06 -0.14 -38.53
CA ASN A 37 -24.73 1.08 -39.27
C ASN A 37 -25.95 1.93 -39.45
N GLY A 38 -25.88 3.26 -39.29
CA GLY A 38 -26.95 4.17 -39.69
C GLY A 38 -26.73 5.60 -39.21
N GLY A 39 -26.53 6.45 -40.16
CA GLY A 39 -26.58 7.87 -40.37
C GLY A 39 -26.95 8.85 -39.24
N TRP A 40 -26.20 9.92 -39.19
CA TRP A 40 -26.44 11.11 -38.38
C TRP A 40 -27.72 11.85 -38.86
N ARG A 41 -28.71 11.99 -37.99
CA ARG A 41 -29.67 13.09 -38.00
C ARG A 41 -29.92 13.56 -36.58
N SER A 42 -29.81 14.87 -36.41
CA SER A 42 -30.18 15.62 -35.21
C SER A 42 -31.65 15.54 -34.90
N SER A 43 -32.07 15.21 -33.69
CA SER A 43 -33.19 15.84 -32.97
C SER A 43 -33.61 15.06 -31.72
N GLN A 44 -33.95 15.83 -30.68
CA GLN A 44 -34.83 15.53 -29.55
C GLN A 44 -34.26 14.66 -28.39
N ALA A 45 -34.16 15.32 -27.24
CA ALA A 45 -33.95 14.75 -25.94
C ALA A 45 -34.96 13.64 -25.65
N ALA A 46 -34.48 12.42 -25.54
CA ALA A 46 -35.27 11.31 -25.01
C ALA A 46 -35.06 11.26 -23.48
N ILE A 47 -36.18 11.38 -22.77
CA ILE A 47 -36.31 11.20 -21.32
C ILE A 47 -35.85 9.77 -20.99
N ILE A 48 -34.77 9.64 -20.26
CA ILE A 48 -34.33 8.35 -19.71
C ILE A 48 -35.26 8.02 -18.54
N PRO A 49 -35.95 6.87 -18.52
CA PRO A 49 -36.77 6.49 -17.38
C PRO A 49 -35.83 6.24 -16.16
N ASN A 50 -36.17 6.86 -15.03
CA ASN A 50 -35.58 6.54 -13.74
C ASN A 50 -35.77 5.05 -13.41
N PHE A 51 -34.76 4.22 -13.64
CA PHE A 51 -34.71 2.89 -13.07
C PHE A 51 -34.34 3.03 -11.59
N HIS A 52 -35.34 3.16 -10.74
CA HIS A 52 -35.19 2.86 -9.30
C HIS A 52 -35.14 1.34 -9.17
N LEU A 53 -33.91 0.79 -9.17
CA LEU A 53 -33.68 -0.52 -8.58
C LEU A 53 -33.80 -0.33 -7.07
N PRO A 54 -34.66 -1.11 -6.36
CA PRO A 54 -34.65 -1.09 -4.92
C PRO A 54 -33.26 -1.56 -4.46
N MET A 55 -32.48 -0.67 -3.83
CA MET A 55 -31.31 -1.09 -3.07
C MET A 55 -31.82 -2.01 -1.98
N ARG A 56 -31.75 -3.34 -2.21
CA ARG A 56 -31.76 -4.27 -1.09
C ARG A 56 -30.63 -3.83 -0.18
N SER A 57 -30.98 -3.45 1.04
CA SER A 57 -30.05 -3.29 2.12
C SER A 57 -29.29 -4.62 2.26
N LEU A 58 -28.14 -4.71 1.62
CA LEU A 58 -27.12 -5.68 2.04
C LEU A 58 -26.84 -5.26 3.49
N GLU A 59 -27.24 -6.09 4.43
CA GLU A 59 -26.86 -5.95 5.83
C GLU A 59 -25.34 -5.79 5.84
N VAL A 60 -24.90 -4.57 6.19
CA VAL A 60 -23.49 -4.22 6.32
C VAL A 60 -23.00 -4.89 7.59
N LYS A 61 -22.67 -6.18 7.47
CA LYS A 61 -21.97 -6.91 8.54
C LYS A 61 -20.59 -6.25 8.69
N ASN A 62 -20.40 -5.58 9.83
CA ASN A 62 -19.12 -5.05 10.34
C ASN A 62 -18.37 -4.07 9.41
N ARG A 63 -18.87 -2.85 9.27
CA ARG A 63 -18.01 -1.75 8.83
C ARG A 63 -16.95 -1.53 9.89
N THR A 64 -15.67 -1.62 9.50
CA THR A 64 -14.55 -1.19 10.33
C THR A 64 -14.78 0.26 10.76
N SER A 65 -14.71 0.51 12.05
CA SER A 65 -14.84 1.86 12.59
C SER A 65 -13.50 2.62 12.46
N THR A 66 -13.54 3.94 12.51
CA THR A 66 -12.32 4.75 12.58
C THR A 66 -11.50 4.42 13.83
N GLU A 67 -12.15 4.09 14.95
CA GLU A 67 -11.49 3.71 16.21
C GLU A 67 -10.73 2.37 16.08
N ASP A 68 -11.24 1.41 15.31
CA ASP A 68 -10.50 0.16 15.03
C ASP A 68 -9.17 0.45 14.33
N ILE A 69 -9.13 1.45 13.44
CA ILE A 69 -7.89 1.84 12.76
C ILE A 69 -6.97 2.62 13.71
N LYS A 70 -7.51 3.53 14.52
CA LYS A 70 -6.72 4.33 15.49
C LYS A 70 -5.94 3.46 16.48
N SER A 71 -6.43 2.27 16.78
CA SER A 71 -5.81 1.37 17.76
C SER A 71 -4.60 0.59 17.24
N LEU A 72 -4.36 0.56 15.92
CA LEU A 72 -3.29 -0.22 15.31
C LEU A 72 -1.90 0.33 15.69
N ARG A 73 -0.99 -0.54 16.12
CA ARG A 73 0.38 -0.19 16.54
C ARG A 73 1.45 -0.60 15.54
N LEU A 74 1.28 -1.75 14.89
CA LEU A 74 2.17 -2.22 13.83
C LEU A 74 1.39 -2.42 12.54
N ILE A 75 1.66 -1.55 11.57
CA ILE A 75 1.10 -1.60 10.23
C ILE A 75 2.25 -1.85 9.26
N THR A 76 2.21 -2.93 8.50
CA THR A 76 3.25 -3.23 7.51
C THR A 76 2.91 -2.58 6.17
N ALA A 77 3.83 -1.76 5.64
CA ALA A 77 3.78 -1.36 4.25
C ALA A 77 4.22 -2.56 3.39
N ILE A 78 3.25 -3.42 3.00
CA ILE A 78 3.55 -4.73 2.43
C ILE A 78 4.18 -4.65 1.03
N LYS A 79 5.20 -5.48 0.77
CA LYS A 79 5.82 -5.64 -0.55
C LYS A 79 4.86 -6.34 -1.51
N THR A 80 4.93 -5.97 -2.79
CA THR A 80 4.26 -6.67 -3.89
C THR A 80 5.29 -7.43 -4.73
N PRO A 81 5.36 -8.77 -4.63
CA PRO A 81 6.29 -9.59 -5.43
C PRO A 81 5.81 -9.77 -6.87
N TYR A 82 6.75 -10.10 -7.76
CA TYR A 82 6.49 -10.23 -9.19
C TYR A 82 7.01 -11.55 -9.76
N LEU A 83 6.28 -12.06 -10.75
CA LEU A 83 6.70 -13.15 -11.63
C LEU A 83 7.69 -12.64 -12.69
N PRO A 84 8.46 -13.52 -13.38
CA PRO A 84 9.42 -13.12 -14.41
C PRO A 84 8.82 -12.34 -15.59
N ASP A 85 7.52 -12.46 -15.84
CA ASP A 85 6.78 -11.70 -16.85
C ASP A 85 6.25 -10.36 -16.33
N GLY A 86 6.55 -10.02 -15.09
CA GLY A 86 6.17 -8.78 -14.41
C GLY A 86 4.78 -8.79 -13.77
N ARG A 87 3.96 -9.82 -13.93
CA ARG A 87 2.69 -9.96 -13.22
C ARG A 87 2.93 -10.19 -11.71
N PHE A 88 1.89 -9.99 -10.90
CA PHE A 88 1.97 -10.27 -9.47
C PHE A 88 2.25 -11.76 -9.21
N ASP A 89 3.20 -12.04 -8.32
CA ASP A 89 3.39 -13.35 -7.71
C ASP A 89 2.51 -13.42 -6.46
N LEU A 90 1.24 -13.81 -6.67
CA LEU A 90 0.26 -13.84 -5.59
C LEU A 90 0.55 -14.92 -4.54
N GLU A 91 1.23 -16.01 -4.92
CA GLU A 91 1.65 -17.04 -3.96
C GLU A 91 2.66 -16.46 -2.95
N ALA A 92 3.73 -15.84 -3.45
CA ALA A 92 4.72 -15.18 -2.59
C ALA A 92 4.12 -13.98 -1.82
N TYR A 93 3.13 -13.29 -2.40
CA TYR A 93 2.41 -12.21 -1.71
C TYR A 93 1.60 -12.74 -0.53
N ASP A 94 0.86 -13.82 -0.73
CA ASP A 94 0.03 -14.44 0.28
C ASP A 94 0.89 -14.98 1.44
N ASP A 95 2.03 -15.58 1.14
CA ASP A 95 3.02 -16.01 2.13
C ASP A 95 3.54 -14.83 2.95
N LEU A 96 3.89 -13.71 2.30
CA LEU A 96 4.33 -12.50 3.00
C LEU A 96 3.26 -11.96 3.96
N VAL A 97 2.00 -11.91 3.53
CA VAL A 97 0.90 -11.43 4.38
C VAL A 97 0.66 -12.39 5.55
N ASN A 98 0.70 -13.71 5.30
CA ASN A 98 0.58 -14.72 6.37
C ASN A 98 1.69 -14.56 7.43
N MET A 99 2.96 -14.39 7.01
CA MET A 99 4.06 -14.14 7.94
C MET A 99 3.84 -12.88 8.79
N GLN A 100 3.24 -11.81 8.22
CA GLN A 100 2.90 -10.63 9.00
C GLN A 100 1.83 -10.93 10.07
N ILE A 101 0.79 -11.68 9.69
CA ILE A 101 -0.30 -12.10 10.61
C ILE A 101 0.24 -12.98 11.74
N GLU A 102 1.05 -13.97 11.41
CA GLU A 102 1.65 -14.90 12.37
C GLU A 102 2.52 -14.19 13.41
N HIS A 103 3.22 -13.14 13.01
CA HIS A 103 4.06 -12.35 13.90
C HIS A 103 3.33 -11.15 14.53
N GLY A 104 2.00 -11.05 14.34
CA GLY A 104 1.15 -10.11 15.05
C GLY A 104 1.18 -8.67 14.53
N ALA A 105 1.44 -8.46 13.24
CA ALA A 105 1.09 -7.21 12.59
C ALA A 105 -0.44 -7.04 12.60
N GLU A 106 -0.91 -5.82 12.86
CA GLU A 106 -2.33 -5.53 13.02
C GLU A 106 -2.96 -4.97 11.73
N GLY A 107 -2.14 -4.46 10.82
CA GLY A 107 -2.58 -3.92 9.53
C GLY A 107 -1.54 -4.06 8.43
N VAL A 108 -2.01 -4.04 7.17
CA VAL A 108 -1.16 -3.95 5.98
C VAL A 108 -1.60 -2.80 5.09
N ILE A 109 -0.64 -2.04 4.55
CA ILE A 109 -0.88 -1.05 3.50
C ILE A 109 -0.59 -1.69 2.16
N VAL A 110 -1.60 -1.78 1.32
CA VAL A 110 -1.54 -2.36 -0.03
C VAL A 110 -1.31 -1.26 -1.06
N GLY A 111 -0.34 -1.47 -1.95
CA GLY A 111 -0.03 -0.54 -3.03
C GLY A 111 0.52 0.82 -2.55
N GLY A 112 1.10 0.87 -1.34
CA GLY A 112 1.89 2.02 -0.90
C GLY A 112 3.21 2.12 -1.66
N THR A 113 4.10 3.02 -1.25
CA THR A 113 5.45 3.16 -1.86
C THR A 113 6.23 1.85 -1.83
N THR A 114 6.20 1.15 -0.69
CA THR A 114 6.88 -0.13 -0.48
C THR A 114 6.28 -1.24 -1.34
N GLY A 115 4.96 -1.23 -1.53
CA GLY A 115 4.24 -2.14 -2.41
C GLY A 115 4.27 -1.72 -3.88
N GLU A 116 5.03 -0.68 -4.23
CA GLU A 116 5.25 -0.20 -5.60
C GLU A 116 3.95 0.18 -6.36
N GLY A 117 2.98 0.77 -5.64
CA GLY A 117 1.70 1.19 -6.23
C GLY A 117 1.86 2.20 -7.38
N GLN A 118 2.94 2.99 -7.39
CA GLN A 118 3.28 3.91 -8.48
C GLN A 118 3.68 3.20 -9.78
N LEU A 119 4.00 1.90 -9.74
CA LEU A 119 4.34 1.07 -10.90
C LEU A 119 3.17 0.19 -11.35
N MET A 120 2.00 0.36 -10.77
CA MET A 120 0.79 -0.40 -11.09
C MET A 120 -0.14 0.42 -11.97
N SER A 121 -0.83 -0.24 -12.90
CA SER A 121 -2.08 0.30 -13.41
C SER A 121 -3.13 0.35 -12.29
N TRP A 122 -4.16 1.21 -12.44
CA TRP A 122 -5.20 1.25 -11.42
C TRP A 122 -5.96 -0.09 -11.31
N ASP A 123 -6.12 -0.80 -12.42
CA ASP A 123 -6.76 -2.11 -12.42
C ASP A 123 -5.94 -3.17 -11.67
N GLU A 124 -4.63 -3.14 -11.78
CA GLU A 124 -3.74 -3.97 -10.95
C GLU A 124 -3.86 -3.61 -9.48
N HIS A 125 -3.84 -2.31 -9.17
CA HIS A 125 -3.85 -1.81 -7.80
C HIS A 125 -5.14 -2.20 -7.06
N ILE A 126 -6.32 -1.96 -7.68
CA ILE A 126 -7.60 -2.32 -7.07
C ILE A 126 -7.80 -3.83 -6.97
N THR A 127 -7.27 -4.59 -7.94
CA THR A 127 -7.29 -6.06 -7.90
C THR A 127 -6.48 -6.58 -6.72
N LEU A 128 -5.30 -6.02 -6.45
CA LEU A 128 -4.47 -6.44 -5.30
C LEU A 128 -5.13 -6.08 -3.96
N ILE A 129 -5.75 -4.89 -3.85
CA ILE A 129 -6.54 -4.52 -2.66
C ILE A 129 -7.67 -5.53 -2.44
N GLY A 130 -8.46 -5.82 -3.49
CA GLY A 130 -9.56 -6.77 -3.43
C GLY A 130 -9.11 -8.19 -3.07
N HIS A 131 -8.00 -8.68 -3.63
CA HIS A 131 -7.39 -9.95 -3.29
C HIS A 131 -7.01 -10.00 -1.80
N THR A 132 -6.32 -8.97 -1.31
CA THR A 132 -5.89 -8.91 0.10
C THR A 132 -7.09 -8.90 1.05
N VAL A 133 -8.14 -8.16 0.73
CA VAL A 133 -9.39 -8.15 1.51
C VAL A 133 -10.04 -9.52 1.55
N ASN A 134 -10.17 -10.17 0.40
CA ASN A 134 -10.84 -11.47 0.30
C ASN A 134 -10.10 -12.58 1.04
N CYS A 135 -8.75 -12.60 0.93
CA CYS A 135 -7.96 -13.67 1.53
C CYS A 135 -7.65 -13.41 3.02
N PHE A 136 -7.45 -12.16 3.42
CA PHE A 136 -6.88 -11.84 4.73
C PHE A 136 -7.68 -10.83 5.55
N GLY A 137 -8.70 -10.17 4.98
CA GLY A 137 -9.44 -9.10 5.66
C GLY A 137 -10.13 -9.50 6.95
N ALA A 138 -10.38 -10.79 7.19
CA ALA A 138 -10.88 -11.27 8.46
C ALA A 138 -9.81 -11.34 9.57
N SER A 139 -8.53 -11.43 9.21
CA SER A 139 -7.40 -11.66 10.12
C SER A 139 -6.55 -10.42 10.35
N ILE A 140 -6.51 -9.47 9.37
CA ILE A 140 -5.69 -8.27 9.44
C ILE A 140 -6.43 -7.07 8.82
N LYS A 141 -6.16 -5.86 9.29
CA LYS A 141 -6.74 -4.65 8.69
C LYS A 141 -6.05 -4.33 7.36
N VAL A 142 -6.83 -4.24 6.28
CA VAL A 142 -6.35 -3.92 4.93
C VAL A 142 -6.57 -2.45 4.65
N ILE A 143 -5.49 -1.71 4.45
CA ILE A 143 -5.47 -0.28 4.18
C ILE A 143 -5.04 -0.09 2.73
N GLY A 144 -5.96 0.39 1.87
CA GLY A 144 -5.64 0.64 0.47
C GLY A 144 -4.96 1.99 0.28
N ASN A 145 -3.85 2.05 -0.45
CA ASN A 145 -3.27 3.34 -0.84
C ASN A 145 -4.04 3.90 -2.04
N THR A 146 -5.01 4.78 -1.77
CA THR A 146 -5.88 5.39 -2.78
C THR A 146 -5.59 6.87 -3.01
N GLY A 147 -4.55 7.40 -2.36
CA GLY A 147 -4.10 8.78 -2.54
C GLY A 147 -3.58 9.04 -3.96
N SER A 148 -3.86 10.23 -4.47
CA SER A 148 -3.41 10.71 -5.78
C SER A 148 -3.13 12.21 -5.71
N ASN A 149 -2.31 12.72 -6.64
CA ASN A 149 -2.14 14.16 -6.85
C ASN A 149 -3.33 14.82 -7.59
N SER A 150 -4.28 14.02 -8.06
CA SER A 150 -5.55 14.45 -8.63
C SER A 150 -6.69 14.12 -7.67
N THR A 151 -7.42 15.13 -7.19
CA THR A 151 -8.58 14.92 -6.30
C THR A 151 -9.62 14.00 -6.95
N ARG A 152 -9.88 14.14 -8.24
CA ARG A 152 -10.80 13.28 -8.98
C ARG A 152 -10.39 11.81 -8.92
N GLU A 153 -9.11 11.53 -9.16
CA GLU A 153 -8.60 10.16 -9.12
C GLU A 153 -8.56 9.60 -7.70
N ALA A 154 -8.21 10.44 -6.70
CA ALA A 154 -8.26 10.04 -5.29
C ALA A 154 -9.69 9.66 -4.86
N ILE A 155 -10.70 10.42 -5.26
CA ILE A 155 -12.12 10.11 -5.02
C ILE A 155 -12.46 8.75 -5.64
N ARG A 156 -12.24 8.61 -6.95
CA ARG A 156 -12.55 7.38 -7.69
C ARG A 156 -11.86 6.15 -7.09
N ALA A 157 -10.56 6.27 -6.79
CA ALA A 157 -9.77 5.22 -6.20
C ALA A 157 -10.32 4.79 -4.83
N THR A 158 -10.70 5.77 -4.01
CA THR A 158 -11.22 5.53 -2.66
C THR A 158 -12.60 4.87 -2.70
N GLU A 159 -13.49 5.32 -3.59
CA GLU A 159 -14.79 4.68 -3.82
C GLU A 159 -14.64 3.21 -4.21
N GLN A 160 -13.76 2.92 -5.17
CA GLN A 160 -13.49 1.54 -5.60
C GLN A 160 -12.83 0.71 -4.50
N GLY A 161 -11.89 1.28 -3.75
CA GLY A 161 -11.26 0.61 -2.63
C GLY A 161 -12.26 0.18 -1.55
N PHE A 162 -13.16 1.07 -1.14
CA PHE A 162 -14.22 0.71 -0.19
C PHE A 162 -15.25 -0.26 -0.81
N ALA A 163 -15.52 -0.17 -2.12
CA ALA A 163 -16.42 -1.10 -2.80
C ALA A 163 -15.87 -2.54 -2.82
N VAL A 164 -14.54 -2.74 -2.88
CA VAL A 164 -13.92 -4.07 -2.75
C VAL A 164 -13.66 -4.47 -1.28
N GLY A 165 -14.04 -3.63 -0.31
CA GLY A 165 -14.06 -3.96 1.11
C GLY A 165 -12.82 -3.58 1.91
N MET A 166 -11.96 -2.67 1.44
CA MET A 166 -10.85 -2.19 2.27
C MET A 166 -11.35 -1.58 3.60
N HIS A 167 -10.57 -1.72 4.64
CA HIS A 167 -10.93 -1.26 5.97
C HIS A 167 -10.66 0.23 6.19
N ALA A 168 -9.63 0.77 5.54
CA ALA A 168 -9.29 2.18 5.56
C ALA A 168 -8.56 2.59 4.27
N ALA A 169 -8.54 3.89 3.99
CA ALA A 169 -7.76 4.48 2.92
C ALA A 169 -6.47 5.12 3.47
N LEU A 170 -5.38 5.04 2.71
CA LEU A 170 -4.18 5.86 2.89
C LEU A 170 -4.15 6.95 1.81
N HIS A 171 -4.10 8.21 2.22
CA HIS A 171 -4.03 9.35 1.32
C HIS A 171 -2.69 10.06 1.45
N ILE A 172 -1.80 9.82 0.50
CA ILE A 172 -0.58 10.61 0.38
C ILE A 172 -0.92 12.06 -0.01
N ASN A 173 -0.14 13.01 0.50
CA ASN A 173 -0.17 14.39 0.05
C ASN A 173 -0.06 14.47 -1.49
N PRO A 174 -0.85 15.32 -2.18
CA PRO A 174 -0.66 15.56 -3.61
C PRO A 174 0.82 15.83 -3.93
N TYR A 175 1.36 15.06 -4.84
CA TYR A 175 2.77 15.04 -5.20
C TYR A 175 3.01 15.68 -6.57
N TYR A 176 4.24 16.11 -6.84
CA TYR A 176 4.72 16.74 -8.06
C TYR A 176 4.14 18.15 -8.26
N GLY A 177 2.82 18.30 -8.51
CA GLY A 177 2.15 19.59 -8.61
C GLY A 177 1.79 20.14 -7.23
N LYS A 178 2.51 21.17 -6.75
CA LYS A 178 2.22 21.80 -5.47
C LYS A 178 0.91 22.58 -5.51
N THR A 179 0.19 22.61 -4.39
CA THR A 179 -1.07 23.34 -4.24
C THR A 179 -1.04 24.25 -3.00
N SER A 180 -2.02 25.13 -2.86
CA SER A 180 -2.18 25.98 -1.67
C SER A 180 -2.64 25.15 -0.47
N LEU A 181 -2.62 25.77 0.72
CA LEU A 181 -3.10 25.13 1.94
C LEU A 181 -4.60 24.89 1.90
N GLU A 182 -5.35 25.82 1.34
CA GLU A 182 -6.79 25.71 1.09
C GLU A 182 -7.06 24.57 0.07
N GLY A 183 -6.19 24.42 -0.92
CA GLY A 183 -6.23 23.30 -1.86
C GLY A 183 -6.02 21.95 -1.19
N LEU A 184 -5.09 21.84 -0.22
CA LEU A 184 -4.89 20.63 0.59
C LEU A 184 -6.12 20.31 1.42
N VAL A 185 -6.70 21.32 2.11
CA VAL A 185 -7.93 21.14 2.90
C VAL A 185 -9.07 20.66 2.02
N ALA A 186 -9.26 21.27 0.85
CA ALA A 186 -10.32 20.89 -0.09
C ALA A 186 -10.10 19.47 -0.64
N HIS A 187 -8.84 19.10 -0.98
CA HIS A 187 -8.48 17.78 -1.45
C HIS A 187 -8.82 16.69 -0.41
N PHE A 188 -8.31 16.82 0.82
CA PHE A 188 -8.58 15.85 1.87
C PHE A 188 -10.04 15.87 2.33
N GLY A 189 -10.67 17.05 2.38
CA GLY A 189 -12.11 17.18 2.66
C GLY A 189 -13.01 16.49 1.65
N SER A 190 -12.52 16.24 0.44
CA SER A 190 -13.27 15.51 -0.60
C SER A 190 -13.21 13.99 -0.44
N VAL A 191 -12.18 13.43 0.19
CA VAL A 191 -11.98 11.98 0.34
C VAL A 191 -12.37 11.46 1.73
N LEU A 192 -12.13 12.25 2.78
CA LEU A 192 -12.43 11.87 4.17
C LEU A 192 -13.89 11.43 4.42
N PRO A 193 -14.93 12.02 3.79
CA PRO A 193 -16.32 11.58 4.00
C PRO A 193 -16.62 10.14 3.60
N MET A 194 -15.74 9.49 2.81
CA MET A 194 -15.99 8.16 2.27
C MET A 194 -15.79 7.02 3.27
N GLY A 195 -14.93 7.22 4.29
CA GLY A 195 -14.66 6.20 5.31
C GLY A 195 -13.36 6.44 6.07
N PRO A 196 -12.98 5.50 6.96
CA PRO A 196 -11.76 5.62 7.75
C PRO A 196 -10.53 5.88 6.88
N SER A 197 -9.76 6.91 7.22
CA SER A 197 -8.64 7.36 6.39
C SER A 197 -7.43 7.77 7.23
N ILE A 198 -6.25 7.45 6.73
CA ILE A 198 -4.95 7.88 7.26
C ILE A 198 -4.37 8.88 6.25
N LEU A 199 -4.02 10.08 6.70
CA LEU A 199 -3.27 11.02 5.87
C LEU A 199 -1.78 10.71 5.96
N TYR A 200 -1.09 10.80 4.82
CA TYR A 200 0.32 10.45 4.72
C TYR A 200 1.15 11.67 4.32
N ASN A 201 1.96 12.15 5.27
CA ASN A 201 2.88 13.25 5.08
C ASN A 201 4.31 12.75 4.87
N ALA A 202 4.83 12.91 3.66
CA ALA A 202 6.20 12.55 3.29
C ALA A 202 6.77 13.60 2.32
N PRO A 203 7.15 14.79 2.81
CA PRO A 203 7.56 15.91 1.96
C PRO A 203 8.78 15.62 1.09
N THR A 204 9.69 14.73 1.52
CA THR A 204 10.84 14.28 0.72
C THR A 204 10.43 13.49 -0.53
N ARG A 205 9.21 12.90 -0.54
CA ARG A 205 8.66 12.18 -1.70
C ARG A 205 7.73 13.04 -2.53
N THR A 206 6.90 13.84 -1.87
CA THR A 206 5.84 14.63 -2.54
C THR A 206 6.31 16.00 -3.01
N GLY A 207 7.41 16.50 -2.44
CA GLY A 207 7.91 17.85 -2.68
C GLY A 207 7.11 18.94 -1.97
N GLN A 208 6.11 18.58 -1.15
CA GLN A 208 5.30 19.49 -0.37
C GLN A 208 4.95 18.89 0.99
N ASP A 209 5.07 19.66 2.07
CA ASP A 209 4.60 19.29 3.42
C ASP A 209 3.08 19.47 3.54
N ILE A 210 2.47 18.69 4.44
CA ILE A 210 1.13 18.98 4.98
C ILE A 210 1.32 19.71 6.29
N PRO A 211 1.21 21.05 6.33
CA PRO A 211 1.45 21.79 7.55
C PRO A 211 0.42 21.45 8.64
N PRO A 212 0.78 21.59 9.95
CA PRO A 212 -0.11 21.26 11.06
C PRO A 212 -1.48 21.92 10.98
N ARG A 213 -1.57 23.16 10.51
CA ARG A 213 -2.86 23.85 10.37
C ARG A 213 -3.83 23.14 9.41
N VAL A 214 -3.32 22.47 8.37
CA VAL A 214 -4.16 21.67 7.46
C VAL A 214 -4.68 20.44 8.20
N ILE A 215 -3.79 19.70 8.88
CA ILE A 215 -4.17 18.52 9.67
C ILE A 215 -5.19 18.90 10.75
N HIS A 216 -4.97 19.98 11.51
CA HIS A 216 -5.93 20.45 12.51
C HIS A 216 -7.30 20.82 11.91
N THR A 217 -7.31 21.40 10.69
CA THR A 217 -8.58 21.73 10.02
C THR A 217 -9.33 20.45 9.63
N VAL A 218 -8.66 19.47 9.04
CA VAL A 218 -9.31 18.24 8.56
C VAL A 218 -9.55 17.22 9.67
N SER A 219 -8.93 17.39 10.86
CA SER A 219 -9.13 16.51 12.04
C SER A 219 -10.54 16.61 12.65
N GLN A 220 -11.32 17.60 12.22
CA GLN A 220 -12.75 17.67 12.55
C GLN A 220 -13.58 16.58 11.87
N SER A 221 -13.03 15.91 10.84
CA SER A 221 -13.71 14.77 10.21
C SER A 221 -13.68 13.55 11.13
N PRO A 222 -14.83 12.92 11.41
CA PRO A 222 -14.89 11.70 12.22
C PRO A 222 -14.21 10.51 11.57
N ASN A 223 -13.95 10.58 10.27
CA ASN A 223 -13.28 9.52 9.51
C ASN A 223 -11.75 9.68 9.45
N LEU A 224 -11.19 10.77 9.97
CA LEU A 224 -9.73 10.85 10.08
C LEU A 224 -9.25 9.91 11.21
N ALA A 225 -8.64 8.79 10.83
CA ALA A 225 -8.04 7.87 11.78
C ALA A 225 -6.73 8.43 12.37
N GLY A 226 -5.97 9.19 11.59
CA GLY A 226 -4.72 9.80 12.03
C GLY A 226 -3.79 10.12 10.88
N VAL A 227 -2.52 10.33 11.23
CA VAL A 227 -1.47 10.73 10.29
C VAL A 227 -0.31 9.73 10.32
N LYS A 228 0.10 9.24 9.15
CA LYS A 228 1.43 8.66 8.95
C LYS A 228 2.40 9.80 8.70
N GLU A 229 3.30 10.05 9.66
CA GLU A 229 4.19 11.21 9.64
C GLU A 229 5.66 10.83 9.41
N CYS A 230 6.32 11.51 8.48
CA CYS A 230 7.73 11.26 8.14
C CYS A 230 8.65 12.48 8.35
N VAL A 231 8.16 13.56 8.96
CA VAL A 231 8.99 14.78 9.17
C VAL A 231 9.90 14.62 10.39
N GLY A 232 9.42 13.98 11.47
CA GLY A 232 10.20 13.75 12.67
C GLY A 232 9.44 13.94 13.98
N HIS A 233 10.15 13.82 15.09
CA HIS A 233 9.60 13.74 16.45
C HIS A 233 8.80 15.00 16.86
N ASP A 234 9.29 16.19 16.55
CA ASP A 234 8.60 17.45 16.88
C ASP A 234 7.20 17.51 16.29
N ARG A 235 7.05 16.99 15.05
CA ARG A 235 5.77 16.94 14.36
C ARG A 235 4.83 15.89 14.97
N VAL A 236 5.39 14.72 15.33
CA VAL A 236 4.67 13.66 16.06
C VAL A 236 4.13 14.23 17.37
N GLU A 237 4.99 14.83 18.19
CA GLU A 237 4.62 15.38 19.48
C GLU A 237 3.58 16.50 19.36
N GLN A 238 3.69 17.37 18.35
CA GLN A 238 2.71 18.42 18.10
C GLN A 238 1.32 17.85 17.85
N TYR A 239 1.20 16.74 17.10
CA TYR A 239 -0.08 16.13 16.81
C TYR A 239 -0.63 15.36 18.01
N THR A 240 0.18 14.57 18.68
CA THR A 240 -0.25 13.73 19.81
C THR A 240 -0.70 14.59 21.01
N LYS A 241 -0.05 15.72 21.30
CA LYS A 241 -0.50 16.71 22.29
C LYS A 241 -1.88 17.32 21.98
N ASN A 242 -2.30 17.29 20.72
CA ASN A 242 -3.61 17.75 20.27
C ASN A 242 -4.62 16.59 20.07
N GLY A 243 -4.33 15.40 20.57
CA GLY A 243 -5.23 14.24 20.49
C GLY A 243 -5.34 13.62 19.10
N ILE A 244 -4.43 13.96 18.17
CA ILE A 244 -4.39 13.38 16.84
C ILE A 244 -3.53 12.12 16.89
N VAL A 245 -4.07 10.99 16.41
CA VAL A 245 -3.34 9.73 16.31
C VAL A 245 -2.24 9.83 15.25
N VAL A 246 -1.04 9.34 15.59
CA VAL A 246 0.11 9.38 14.70
C VAL A 246 0.78 8.01 14.63
N TRP A 247 1.12 7.59 13.43
CA TRP A 247 2.09 6.51 13.20
C TRP A 247 3.37 7.12 12.63
N SER A 248 4.53 6.73 13.20
CA SER A 248 5.79 7.01 12.53
C SER A 248 5.79 6.36 11.15
N GLY A 249 6.16 7.12 10.12
CA GLY A 249 6.36 6.58 8.78
C GLY A 249 7.81 6.17 8.52
N ASN A 250 8.69 6.30 9.54
CA ASN A 250 10.12 6.07 9.50
C ASN A 250 10.50 5.01 10.53
N ASP A 251 11.09 3.90 10.09
CA ASP A 251 11.48 2.80 10.98
C ASP A 251 12.61 3.22 11.96
N ASP A 252 13.53 4.07 11.54
CA ASP A 252 14.64 4.60 12.36
C ASP A 252 14.17 5.49 13.52
N LEU A 253 13.02 6.13 13.39
CA LEU A 253 12.45 7.00 14.41
C LEU A 253 11.30 6.35 15.19
N CYS A 254 10.86 5.14 14.83
CA CYS A 254 9.61 4.58 15.31
C CYS A 254 9.60 4.29 16.83
N HIS A 255 10.72 3.82 17.39
CA HIS A 255 10.86 3.53 18.80
C HIS A 255 10.64 4.79 19.65
N ASP A 256 11.41 5.84 19.39
CA ASP A 256 11.33 7.08 20.16
C ASP A 256 10.03 7.83 19.91
N SER A 257 9.52 7.79 18.64
CA SER A 257 8.19 8.31 18.32
C SER A 257 7.12 7.66 19.19
N ARG A 258 7.21 6.34 19.41
CA ARG A 258 6.25 5.56 20.22
C ARG A 258 6.35 5.87 21.70
N TRP A 259 7.57 5.76 22.26
CA TRP A 259 7.75 5.73 23.71
C TRP A 259 8.02 7.10 24.31
N SER A 260 8.60 8.04 23.55
CA SER A 260 8.95 9.38 24.06
C SER A 260 8.03 10.48 23.50
N HIS A 261 7.41 10.31 22.32
CA HIS A 261 6.64 11.37 21.66
C HIS A 261 5.15 11.03 21.46
N GLY A 262 4.68 9.89 22.00
CA GLY A 262 3.28 9.53 22.08
C GLY A 262 2.65 9.00 20.78
N ALA A 263 3.44 8.64 19.77
CA ALA A 263 2.92 7.97 18.58
C ALA A 263 2.21 6.66 18.95
N THR A 264 1.14 6.33 18.26
CA THR A 264 0.41 5.06 18.47
C THR A 264 1.23 3.87 18.03
N GLY A 265 2.04 4.02 16.97
CA GLY A 265 2.85 2.94 16.44
C GLY A 265 3.63 3.36 15.21
N VAL A 266 3.81 2.41 14.29
CA VAL A 266 4.61 2.58 13.06
C VAL A 266 3.88 2.04 11.83
N VAL A 267 4.09 2.69 10.70
CA VAL A 267 3.87 2.10 9.37
C VAL A 267 5.25 1.70 8.84
N SER A 268 5.59 0.44 9.01
CA SER A 268 6.94 -0.10 8.90
C SER A 268 7.25 -0.68 7.52
N VAL A 269 8.48 -0.50 7.06
CA VAL A 269 9.11 -1.22 5.96
C VAL A 269 9.86 -2.45 6.51
N ALA A 270 10.60 -2.29 7.60
CA ALA A 270 11.42 -3.32 8.23
C ALA A 270 10.59 -4.53 8.69
N SER A 271 9.32 -4.34 9.03
CA SER A 271 8.40 -5.44 9.39
C SER A 271 8.22 -6.47 8.26
N ASN A 272 8.44 -6.13 6.99
CA ASN A 272 8.47 -7.12 5.92
C ASN A 272 9.59 -8.17 6.10
N LEU A 273 10.67 -7.83 6.81
CA LEU A 273 11.83 -8.70 7.05
C LEU A 273 11.83 -9.32 8.45
N ILE A 274 11.50 -8.52 9.46
CA ILE A 274 11.65 -8.86 10.88
C ILE A 274 10.38 -8.51 11.69
N PRO A 275 9.19 -9.03 11.28
CA PRO A 275 7.92 -8.60 11.87
C PRO A 275 7.85 -8.85 13.38
N GLY A 276 8.41 -9.96 13.87
CA GLY A 276 8.45 -10.29 15.30
C GLY A 276 9.23 -9.28 16.13
N LEU A 277 10.40 -8.85 15.66
CA LEU A 277 11.22 -7.84 16.36
C LEU A 277 10.56 -6.45 16.29
N MET A 278 9.94 -6.09 15.17
CA MET A 278 9.19 -4.84 15.08
C MET A 278 7.97 -4.85 16.01
N ARG A 279 7.33 -6.01 16.18
CA ARG A 279 6.27 -6.17 17.16
C ARG A 279 6.78 -5.94 18.59
N GLN A 280 7.94 -6.53 18.96
CA GLN A 280 8.54 -6.27 20.27
C GLN A 280 8.76 -4.77 20.51
N LEU A 281 9.34 -4.04 19.56
CA LEU A 281 9.57 -2.60 19.68
C LEU A 281 8.28 -1.80 19.91
N MET A 282 7.15 -2.25 19.35
CA MET A 282 5.90 -1.49 19.40
C MET A 282 4.99 -1.88 20.57
N PHE A 283 5.15 -3.09 21.16
CA PHE A 283 4.17 -3.64 22.10
C PHE A 283 4.71 -3.96 23.48
N GLU A 284 6.02 -4.26 23.63
CA GLU A 284 6.55 -4.85 24.86
C GLU A 284 7.24 -3.82 25.78
N GLY A 285 7.03 -2.53 25.54
CA GLY A 285 7.61 -1.44 26.28
C GLY A 285 8.84 -0.85 25.60
N GLU A 286 9.38 0.18 26.22
CA GLU A 286 10.58 0.85 25.74
C GLU A 286 11.78 -0.10 25.78
N ASN A 287 12.45 -0.27 24.62
CA ASN A 287 13.60 -1.17 24.49
C ASN A 287 14.72 -0.55 23.63
N PRO A 288 15.50 0.40 24.19
CA PRO A 288 16.57 1.06 23.48
C PRO A 288 17.66 0.10 22.97
N SER A 289 17.91 -1.00 23.70
CA SER A 289 18.92 -2.00 23.32
C SER A 289 18.51 -2.73 22.03
N LEU A 290 17.24 -3.16 21.93
CA LEU A 290 16.73 -3.77 20.71
C LEU A 290 16.71 -2.75 19.56
N ASN A 291 16.26 -1.52 19.83
CA ASN A 291 16.27 -0.46 18.82
C ASN A 291 17.67 -0.24 18.25
N ALA A 292 18.68 -0.08 19.12
CA ALA A 292 20.07 0.10 18.69
C ALA A 292 20.60 -1.10 17.90
N ARG A 293 20.24 -2.35 18.26
CA ARG A 293 20.61 -3.56 17.54
C ARG A 293 20.04 -3.62 16.13
N LEU A 294 18.84 -3.07 15.91
CA LEU A 294 18.17 -3.11 14.61
C LEU A 294 18.57 -1.94 13.69
N MET A 295 19.14 -0.88 14.24
CA MET A 295 19.48 0.33 13.49
C MET A 295 20.37 0.06 12.26
N PRO A 296 21.44 -0.77 12.32
CA PRO A 296 22.24 -1.07 11.14
C PRO A 296 21.43 -1.69 9.97
N LEU A 297 20.45 -2.56 10.26
CA LEU A 297 19.57 -3.12 9.25
C LEU A 297 18.63 -2.04 8.67
N ILE A 298 18.09 -1.18 9.52
CA ILE A 298 17.19 -0.10 9.10
C ILE A 298 17.96 0.89 8.21
N GLU A 299 19.15 1.30 8.59
CA GLU A 299 20.02 2.18 7.78
C GLU A 299 20.37 1.53 6.42
N TRP A 300 20.65 0.23 6.44
CA TRP A 300 20.90 -0.53 5.21
C TRP A 300 19.66 -0.56 4.29
N LEU A 301 18.46 -0.76 4.84
CA LEU A 301 17.18 -0.77 4.08
C LEU A 301 16.92 0.54 3.34
N PHE A 302 17.35 1.66 3.90
CA PHE A 302 17.13 2.99 3.36
C PHE A 302 18.39 3.62 2.73
N HIS A 303 19.43 2.81 2.48
CA HIS A 303 20.63 3.25 1.77
C HIS A 303 20.31 3.79 0.37
N GLU A 304 19.40 3.12 -0.34
CA GLU A 304 18.75 3.58 -1.57
C GLU A 304 17.28 3.87 -1.29
N PRO A 305 16.59 4.62 -2.17
CA PRO A 305 15.18 4.89 -1.99
C PRO A 305 14.34 3.60 -1.80
N ASN A 306 13.54 3.54 -0.73
CA ASN A 306 12.59 2.44 -0.54
C ASN A 306 11.65 2.32 -1.77
N PRO A 307 11.46 1.08 -2.35
CA PRO A 307 11.69 -0.23 -1.73
C PRO A 307 12.95 -1.01 -2.25
N ILE A 308 13.93 -0.36 -2.81
CA ILE A 308 15.08 -1.04 -3.47
C ILE A 308 15.80 -1.98 -2.49
N GLY A 309 16.12 -1.51 -1.29
CA GLY A 309 16.76 -2.33 -0.25
C GLY A 309 15.89 -3.52 0.15
N LEU A 310 14.61 -3.29 0.42
CA LEU A 310 13.67 -4.34 0.79
C LEU A 310 13.53 -5.42 -0.30
N ASN A 311 13.37 -5.00 -1.55
CA ASN A 311 13.22 -5.93 -2.67
C ASN A 311 14.45 -6.82 -2.80
N THR A 312 15.65 -6.25 -2.65
CA THR A 312 16.92 -6.98 -2.66
C THR A 312 17.02 -7.95 -1.49
N ALA A 313 16.66 -7.52 -0.29
CA ALA A 313 16.70 -8.35 0.92
C ALA A 313 15.78 -9.57 0.85
N LEU A 314 14.52 -9.38 0.45
CA LEU A 314 13.56 -10.47 0.33
C LEU A 314 13.96 -11.48 -0.75
N ALA A 315 14.57 -11.03 -1.84
CA ALA A 315 15.13 -11.92 -2.87
C ALA A 315 16.30 -12.75 -2.30
N GLN A 316 17.23 -12.14 -1.56
CA GLN A 316 18.36 -12.85 -0.94
C GLN A 316 17.93 -13.83 0.16
N LEU A 317 16.81 -13.58 0.83
CA LEU A 317 16.18 -14.51 1.78
C LEU A 317 15.43 -15.64 1.06
N GLY A 318 15.30 -15.57 -0.27
CA GLY A 318 14.53 -16.54 -1.07
C GLY A 318 13.03 -16.55 -0.75
N VAL A 319 12.50 -15.46 -0.19
CA VAL A 319 11.08 -15.27 0.11
C VAL A 319 10.31 -14.83 -1.12
N VAL A 320 10.93 -14.01 -1.97
CA VAL A 320 10.37 -13.60 -3.27
C VAL A 320 11.36 -13.90 -4.39
N ARG A 321 10.86 -13.98 -5.62
CA ARG A 321 11.71 -14.07 -6.79
C ARG A 321 12.51 -12.78 -6.97
N PRO A 322 13.76 -12.83 -7.49
CA PRO A 322 14.59 -11.65 -7.73
C PRO A 322 14.12 -10.88 -8.97
N VAL A 323 12.86 -10.47 -8.99
CA VAL A 323 12.22 -9.77 -10.11
C VAL A 323 11.89 -8.34 -9.71
N PHE A 324 12.33 -7.39 -10.52
CA PHE A 324 12.11 -5.96 -10.30
C PHE A 324 11.37 -5.35 -11.48
N ARG A 325 10.33 -4.60 -11.22
CA ARG A 325 9.73 -3.69 -12.20
C ARG A 325 10.57 -2.41 -12.28
N LEU A 326 11.03 -2.06 -13.50
CA LEU A 326 11.73 -0.79 -13.69
C LEU A 326 10.84 0.40 -13.28
N PRO A 327 11.41 1.49 -12.73
CA PRO A 327 12.85 1.85 -12.70
C PRO A 327 13.63 1.28 -11.50
N HIS A 328 13.04 0.44 -10.66
CA HIS A 328 13.78 -0.14 -9.55
C HIS A 328 14.74 -1.22 -10.05
N VAL A 329 15.92 -1.27 -9.43
CA VAL A 329 16.96 -2.26 -9.67
C VAL A 329 17.53 -2.73 -8.32
N GLN A 330 18.24 -3.84 -8.31
CA GLN A 330 18.85 -4.38 -7.10
C GLN A 330 19.96 -3.48 -6.52
N LEU A 331 20.24 -3.63 -5.23
CA LEU A 331 21.39 -2.99 -4.60
C LEU A 331 22.71 -3.54 -5.18
N PRO A 332 23.81 -2.74 -5.14
CA PRO A 332 25.15 -3.19 -5.55
C PRO A 332 25.61 -4.41 -4.76
N LEU A 333 26.49 -5.24 -5.37
CA LEU A 333 27.00 -6.48 -4.77
C LEU A 333 27.56 -6.27 -3.34
N ALA A 334 28.30 -5.20 -3.11
CA ALA A 334 28.85 -4.89 -1.78
C ALA A 334 27.74 -4.77 -0.71
N LYS A 335 26.62 -4.15 -1.05
CA LYS A 335 25.46 -4.02 -0.15
C LYS A 335 24.73 -5.36 0.04
N ARG A 336 24.70 -6.19 -0.98
CA ARG A 336 24.13 -7.55 -0.88
C ARG A 336 24.94 -8.44 0.05
N VAL A 337 26.28 -8.34 0.04
CA VAL A 337 27.18 -9.01 0.99
C VAL A 337 26.98 -8.47 2.41
N GLU A 338 26.85 -7.15 2.57
CA GLU A 338 26.59 -6.50 3.87
C GLU A 338 25.30 -7.04 4.49
N PHE A 339 24.22 -7.20 3.71
CA PHE A 339 22.96 -7.75 4.21
C PHE A 339 23.10 -9.15 4.80
N VAL A 340 23.86 -10.03 4.15
CA VAL A 340 24.11 -11.39 4.67
C VAL A 340 24.79 -11.34 6.05
N ASN A 341 25.68 -10.38 6.29
CA ASN A 341 26.32 -10.21 7.59
C ASN A 341 25.32 -9.67 8.62
N LEU A 342 24.49 -8.70 8.27
CA LEU A 342 23.42 -8.19 9.15
C LEU A 342 22.44 -9.30 9.56
N VAL A 343 22.07 -10.20 8.63
CA VAL A 343 21.23 -11.35 8.97
C VAL A 343 21.91 -12.27 9.99
N LYS A 344 23.21 -12.52 9.87
CA LYS A 344 23.97 -13.32 10.84
C LYS A 344 24.06 -12.66 12.21
N GLU A 345 24.24 -11.33 12.27
CA GLU A 345 24.35 -10.57 13.52
C GLU A 345 23.03 -10.48 14.27
N ILE A 346 21.92 -10.31 13.55
CA ILE A 346 20.56 -10.24 14.12
C ILE A 346 20.03 -11.66 14.44
N GLY A 347 20.53 -12.69 13.76
CA GLY A 347 20.04 -14.06 13.83
C GLY A 347 18.99 -14.35 12.75
N ARG A 348 19.27 -15.36 11.90
CA ARG A 348 18.43 -15.74 10.75
C ARG A 348 16.98 -16.05 11.16
N GLU A 349 16.80 -16.62 12.32
CA GLU A 349 15.50 -17.00 12.90
C GLU A 349 14.56 -15.83 13.16
N ASN A 350 15.08 -14.61 13.18
CA ASN A 350 14.29 -13.38 13.36
C ASN A 350 13.73 -12.84 12.03
N PHE A 351 14.18 -13.37 10.90
CA PHE A 351 13.76 -12.95 9.58
C PHE A 351 12.68 -13.86 9.00
N VAL A 352 11.84 -13.30 8.14
CA VAL A 352 10.84 -14.04 7.37
C VAL A 352 11.48 -15.13 6.48
N GLY A 353 10.70 -16.18 6.18
CA GLY A 353 11.13 -17.30 5.35
C GLY A 353 12.04 -18.28 6.09
N GLU A 354 12.25 -19.45 5.51
CA GLU A 354 12.98 -20.56 6.12
C GLU A 354 14.36 -20.81 5.52
N LYS A 355 14.62 -20.31 4.30
CA LYS A 355 15.87 -20.55 3.58
C LYS A 355 17.02 -19.75 4.18
N ASP A 356 18.23 -20.29 4.09
CA ASP A 356 19.44 -19.53 4.40
C ASP A 356 19.56 -18.31 3.46
N VAL A 357 20.04 -17.20 4.03
CA VAL A 357 20.31 -15.99 3.26
C VAL A 357 21.50 -16.22 2.31
N GLN A 358 21.35 -15.81 1.05
CA GLN A 358 22.39 -15.96 0.04
C GLN A 358 22.75 -14.60 -0.59
N VAL A 359 24.00 -14.46 -1.00
CA VAL A 359 24.41 -13.35 -1.87
C VAL A 359 24.01 -13.74 -3.31
N LEU A 360 23.08 -12.97 -3.88
CA LEU A 360 22.71 -13.13 -5.30
C LEU A 360 23.68 -12.35 -6.18
N ASP A 361 24.03 -12.89 -7.34
CA ASP A 361 24.81 -12.17 -8.37
C ASP A 361 23.93 -11.27 -9.23
N ASP A 362 24.53 -10.44 -10.09
CA ASP A 362 23.75 -9.53 -10.94
C ASP A 362 22.88 -10.27 -11.96
N ASP A 363 23.35 -11.42 -12.43
CA ASP A 363 22.66 -12.27 -13.40
C ASP A 363 21.45 -13.03 -12.81
N ASP A 364 21.34 -13.10 -11.49
CA ASP A 364 20.18 -13.69 -10.82
C ASP A 364 18.94 -12.80 -10.90
N PHE A 365 19.11 -11.50 -11.16
CA PHE A 365 18.01 -10.53 -11.15
C PHE A 365 17.37 -10.36 -12.53
N ILE A 366 16.04 -10.33 -12.54
CA ILE A 366 15.23 -10.09 -13.72
C ILE A 366 14.65 -8.67 -13.64
N LEU A 367 15.00 -7.83 -14.61
CA LEU A 367 14.49 -6.47 -14.72
C LEU A 367 13.39 -6.39 -15.78
N VAL A 368 12.19 -6.01 -15.38
CA VAL A 368 11.02 -6.00 -16.25
C VAL A 368 10.62 -4.55 -16.58
N GLY A 369 10.65 -4.20 -17.86
CA GLY A 369 10.26 -2.87 -18.35
C GLY A 369 8.93 -2.86 -19.11
N ARG A 370 8.35 -4.03 -19.40
CA ARG A 370 7.04 -4.17 -20.05
C ARG A 370 6.29 -5.35 -19.43
N TYR A 371 5.08 -5.11 -18.96
CA TYR A 371 4.25 -6.10 -18.27
C TYR A 371 2.76 -5.75 -18.40
#